data_bdebcb522b93eb2b244a08b1dc09daaf
#
_entry.id   bdebcb522b93eb2b244a08b1dc09daaf
#
_cell.length_a   1.000
_cell.length_b   1.000
_cell.length_c   1.000
_cell.angle_alpha   90.00
_cell.angle_beta   90.00
_cell.angle_gamma   90.00
#
_symmetry.space_group_name_H-M   'P 1'
#
loop_
_entity.id
_entity.type
_entity.pdbx_description
1 polymer ?
#
loop_
_entity_poly.entity_id
_entity_poly.type
_entity_poly.pdbx_seq_one_letter_code
_entity_poly.pdbx_strand_id
1 'polypeptide(L)'
;MSDEAVRGFPAFGATGARGRFAKSWWGRAWLSAMEDTALDLRQLKAGRRYAAAGLVGPITVSPGRIAAVVDDVDGGPYRTELRLAELSEPDWTRLFDRIASRAGHLAALLDRDMPHDLVAAAGDAGVHLLPGIGDLDPECDCPGWELPCRHAAALSFQASWLLDADPLVLLLMRGKGEREIREELERRTAPGADLAVEDRTPGELPDLAGFRPSGAPSIPAAPGVPAEAFALLAAHAAAQARAMLAGEPWPGRRHDTLGLAAEFPAVASRLGEGAGFERAVAAWTHGGRAGLEVLDSPWTPPKAALAAARAALADVTDDEPVFDRNRCTAGEVQVRLDRRGRWHPYRLEGGEWWPAGPPESDPGLLLG
;
A
#
# COMPACT_ATOMS: atom_id res chain seq x y z
N MET A 1 15.22 -24.42 -21.18
CA MET A 1 15.55 -23.09 -20.63
C MET A 1 14.33 -22.20 -20.91
N SER A 2 13.55 -21.94 -19.87
CA SER A 2 12.28 -21.21 -20.01
C SER A 2 12.54 -19.75 -20.33
N ASP A 3 11.84 -19.20 -21.30
CA ASP A 3 11.95 -17.82 -21.83
C ASP A 3 11.67 -16.71 -20.76
N GLU A 4 11.31 -17.09 -19.54
CA GLU A 4 11.00 -16.21 -18.40
C GLU A 4 12.13 -16.05 -17.37
N ALA A 5 13.22 -16.80 -17.51
CA ALA A 5 14.39 -16.64 -16.65
C ALA A 5 15.23 -15.39 -17.01
N VAL A 6 14.86 -14.67 -18.06
CA VAL A 6 15.56 -13.47 -18.53
C VAL A 6 14.54 -12.40 -18.88
N ARG A 7 14.69 -11.20 -18.30
CA ARG A 7 13.88 -10.02 -18.64
C ARG A 7 14.74 -8.94 -19.27
N GLY A 8 14.30 -8.46 -20.43
CA GLY A 8 14.89 -7.33 -21.14
C GLY A 8 14.11 -6.04 -20.86
N PHE A 9 14.84 -4.96 -20.65
CA PHE A 9 14.27 -3.62 -20.44
C PHE A 9 14.87 -2.65 -21.47
N PRO A 10 14.07 -1.77 -22.08
CA PRO A 10 14.59 -0.78 -23.00
C PRO A 10 15.54 0.18 -22.27
N ALA A 11 16.47 0.78 -23.03
CA ALA A 11 17.33 1.83 -22.52
C ALA A 11 16.50 3.00 -21.97
N PHE A 12 16.91 3.53 -20.85
CA PHE A 12 16.31 4.75 -20.33
C PHE A 12 16.83 5.97 -21.09
N GLY A 13 15.93 6.87 -21.47
CA GLY A 13 16.31 8.15 -22.06
C GLY A 13 17.04 9.07 -21.08
N ALA A 14 17.71 10.09 -21.59
CA ALA A 14 18.34 11.10 -20.77
C ALA A 14 17.29 11.78 -19.84
N THR A 15 17.56 11.77 -18.54
CA THR A 15 16.75 12.47 -17.54
C THR A 15 17.55 13.66 -17.06
N GLY A 16 16.95 14.86 -17.07
CA GLY A 16 17.60 16.03 -16.46
C GLY A 16 17.98 15.70 -15.00
N ALA A 17 19.24 15.85 -14.64
CA ALA A 17 19.89 15.35 -13.40
C ALA A 17 19.36 15.94 -12.07
N ARG A 18 18.07 16.27 -11.96
CA ARG A 18 17.45 16.87 -10.78
C ARG A 18 16.46 15.89 -10.14
N GLY A 19 16.97 14.96 -9.33
CA GLY A 19 16.12 14.05 -8.56
C GLY A 19 16.92 12.98 -7.81
N ARG A 20 16.24 12.30 -6.86
CA ARG A 20 16.76 11.08 -6.24
C ARG A 20 16.72 9.96 -7.26
N PHE A 21 17.81 9.21 -7.41
CA PHE A 21 17.86 8.07 -8.31
C PHE A 21 16.92 6.94 -7.86
N ALA A 22 16.81 6.69 -6.56
CA ALA A 22 15.88 5.71 -6.00
C ALA A 22 14.77 6.40 -5.20
N LYS A 23 13.52 6.04 -5.48
CA LYS A 23 12.30 6.53 -4.80
C LYS A 23 11.88 5.57 -3.70
N SER A 24 11.82 4.28 -4.00
CA SER A 24 11.49 3.23 -3.05
C SER A 24 12.58 3.04 -1.99
N TRP A 25 12.22 2.47 -0.85
CA TRP A 25 13.19 2.19 0.20
C TRP A 25 14.13 1.03 -0.21
N TRP A 26 13.64 0.04 -0.95
CA TRP A 26 14.45 -1.08 -1.45
C TRP A 26 15.39 -0.65 -2.57
N GLY A 27 14.96 0.25 -3.46
CA GLY A 27 15.85 0.86 -4.45
C GLY A 27 16.97 1.68 -3.79
N ARG A 28 16.69 2.33 -2.66
CA ARG A 28 17.73 3.02 -1.89
C ARG A 28 18.69 2.03 -1.22
N ALA A 29 18.18 0.92 -0.67
CA ALA A 29 19.02 -0.12 -0.09
C ALA A 29 19.98 -0.72 -1.14
N TRP A 30 19.48 -0.95 -2.36
CA TRP A 30 20.31 -1.36 -3.49
C TRP A 30 21.44 -0.36 -3.78
N LEU A 31 21.14 0.94 -3.87
CA LEU A 31 22.15 1.97 -4.09
C LEU A 31 23.16 2.06 -2.94
N SER A 32 22.70 1.97 -1.69
CA SER A 32 23.60 1.98 -0.54
C SER A 32 24.58 0.82 -0.60
N ALA A 33 24.14 -0.38 -0.95
CA ALA A 33 25.03 -1.53 -1.09
C ALA A 33 26.17 -1.28 -2.10
N MET A 34 25.88 -0.59 -3.21
CA MET A 34 26.90 -0.21 -4.20
C MET A 34 27.76 0.96 -3.70
N GLU A 35 27.16 2.00 -3.11
CA GLU A 35 27.85 3.19 -2.67
C GLU A 35 28.80 2.89 -1.50
N ASP A 36 28.36 2.04 -0.55
CA ASP A 36 29.15 1.65 0.63
C ASP A 36 30.34 0.73 0.28
N THR A 37 30.26 0.03 -0.85
CA THR A 37 31.36 -0.81 -1.37
C THR A 37 32.38 0.01 -2.16
N ALA A 38 32.01 1.19 -2.67
CA ALA A 38 32.85 1.96 -3.58
C ALA A 38 34.02 2.65 -2.87
N LEU A 39 35.23 2.39 -3.34
CA LEU A 39 36.45 3.03 -2.83
C LEU A 39 36.70 4.42 -3.44
N ASP A 40 36.16 4.74 -4.60
CA ASP A 40 36.29 6.03 -5.26
C ASP A 40 34.95 6.71 -5.58
N LEU A 41 34.65 7.75 -4.79
CA LEU A 41 33.44 8.57 -4.95
C LEU A 41 33.40 9.33 -6.30
N ARG A 42 34.53 9.49 -6.99
CA ARG A 42 34.55 10.15 -8.32
C ARG A 42 33.93 9.25 -9.36
N GLN A 43 34.16 7.93 -9.27
CA GLN A 43 33.53 6.95 -10.14
C GLN A 43 32.02 6.92 -9.96
N LEU A 44 31.54 6.96 -8.72
CA LEU A 44 30.10 7.04 -8.41
C LEU A 44 29.48 8.33 -9.00
N LYS A 45 30.12 9.49 -8.84
CA LYS A 45 29.63 10.76 -9.41
C LYS A 45 29.62 10.72 -10.94
N ALA A 46 30.63 10.10 -11.57
CA ALA A 46 30.69 9.91 -13.01
C ALA A 46 29.58 8.96 -13.47
N GLY A 47 29.40 7.82 -12.81
CA GLY A 47 28.34 6.86 -13.10
C GLY A 47 26.95 7.47 -13.00
N ARG A 48 26.71 8.29 -11.97
CA ARG A 48 25.45 9.02 -11.81
C ARG A 48 25.16 9.95 -13.00
N ARG A 49 26.18 10.62 -13.53
CA ARG A 49 26.03 11.46 -14.73
C ARG A 49 25.77 10.63 -15.98
N TYR A 50 26.45 9.49 -16.14
CA TYR A 50 26.25 8.56 -17.25
C TYR A 50 24.83 8.00 -17.26
N ALA A 51 24.34 7.54 -16.11
CA ALA A 51 22.97 7.07 -15.96
C ALA A 51 21.95 8.16 -16.32
N ALA A 52 22.14 9.40 -15.83
CA ALA A 52 21.27 10.53 -16.11
C ALA A 52 21.34 11.01 -17.57
N ALA A 53 22.48 10.82 -18.25
CA ALA A 53 22.66 11.14 -19.66
C ALA A 53 22.07 10.07 -20.61
N GLY A 54 21.61 8.94 -20.08
CA GLY A 54 21.04 7.85 -20.89
C GLY A 54 22.11 7.04 -21.64
N LEU A 55 23.34 6.97 -21.12
CA LEU A 55 24.46 6.25 -21.73
C LEU A 55 24.41 4.74 -21.45
N VAL A 56 23.48 4.26 -20.65
CA VAL A 56 23.25 2.83 -20.41
C VAL A 56 22.26 2.30 -21.45
N GLY A 57 22.68 1.34 -22.24
CA GLY A 57 21.86 0.67 -23.24
C GLY A 57 20.75 -0.19 -22.63
N PRO A 58 20.08 -1.02 -23.44
CA PRO A 58 19.07 -1.95 -22.93
C PRO A 58 19.64 -2.84 -21.83
N ILE A 59 18.86 -2.98 -20.75
CA ILE A 59 19.26 -3.74 -19.57
C ILE A 59 18.65 -5.13 -19.63
N THR A 60 19.46 -6.14 -19.38
CA THR A 60 19.02 -7.53 -19.24
C THR A 60 19.20 -7.98 -17.81
N VAL A 61 18.15 -8.56 -17.24
CA VAL A 61 18.14 -9.14 -15.89
C VAL A 61 17.89 -10.63 -15.98
N SER A 62 18.73 -11.40 -15.30
CA SER A 62 18.63 -12.85 -15.19
C SER A 62 19.01 -13.28 -13.76
N PRO A 63 18.79 -14.55 -13.37
CA PRO A 63 19.30 -15.07 -12.12
C PRO A 63 20.77 -14.72 -11.89
N GLY A 64 21.07 -14.18 -10.74
CA GLY A 64 22.41 -13.79 -10.32
C GLY A 64 23.02 -12.58 -11.05
N ARG A 65 22.33 -11.96 -12.04
CA ARG A 65 22.99 -11.02 -12.95
C ARG A 65 22.08 -9.95 -13.51
N ILE A 66 22.60 -8.73 -13.57
CA ILE A 66 22.07 -7.65 -14.40
C ILE A 66 23.16 -7.13 -15.31
N ALA A 67 22.89 -6.92 -16.60
CA ALA A 67 23.87 -6.56 -17.60
C ALA A 67 23.36 -5.53 -18.60
N ALA A 68 24.25 -4.68 -19.07
CA ALA A 68 24.01 -3.73 -20.15
C ALA A 68 25.32 -3.41 -20.88
N VAL A 69 25.19 -2.80 -22.05
CA VAL A 69 26.28 -2.07 -22.68
C VAL A 69 26.19 -0.63 -22.29
N VAL A 70 27.27 -0.05 -21.79
CA VAL A 70 27.32 1.35 -21.38
C VAL A 70 28.24 2.12 -22.32
N ASP A 71 27.72 3.17 -22.96
CA ASP A 71 28.50 4.02 -23.83
C ASP A 71 29.43 4.92 -22.99
N ASP A 72 30.65 5.13 -23.51
CA ASP A 72 31.60 6.06 -22.94
C ASP A 72 31.80 7.26 -23.85
N VAL A 73 31.99 8.45 -23.25
CA VAL A 73 32.22 9.69 -23.99
C VAL A 73 33.60 9.70 -24.67
N ASP A 74 34.60 9.07 -24.03
CA ASP A 74 36.00 9.11 -24.43
C ASP A 74 36.53 7.74 -24.95
N GLY A 75 35.66 6.74 -25.03
CA GLY A 75 36.05 5.38 -25.40
C GLY A 75 34.98 4.66 -26.23
N GLY A 76 35.04 3.33 -26.26
CA GLY A 76 34.00 2.49 -26.89
C GLY A 76 32.88 2.15 -25.93
N PRO A 77 31.81 1.48 -26.41
CA PRO A 77 30.83 0.86 -25.57
C PRO A 77 31.45 -0.30 -24.78
N TYR A 78 31.17 -0.34 -23.47
CA TYR A 78 31.69 -1.36 -22.58
C TYR A 78 30.61 -2.29 -22.08
N ARG A 79 30.82 -3.58 -22.10
CA ARG A 79 29.95 -4.57 -21.46
C ARG A 79 30.14 -4.46 -19.96
N THR A 80 29.00 -4.31 -19.27
CA THR A 80 28.99 -4.06 -17.85
C THR A 80 27.96 -4.98 -17.17
N GLU A 81 28.36 -5.58 -16.10
CA GLU A 81 27.53 -6.51 -15.32
C GLU A 81 27.60 -6.17 -13.85
N LEU A 82 26.50 -6.45 -13.15
CA LEU A 82 26.46 -6.51 -11.70
C LEU A 82 25.97 -7.88 -11.32
N ARG A 83 26.72 -8.57 -10.49
CA ARG A 83 26.33 -9.88 -9.98
C ARG A 83 25.84 -9.78 -8.56
N LEU A 84 24.87 -10.62 -8.23
CA LEU A 84 24.29 -10.77 -6.92
C LEU A 84 24.05 -12.26 -6.69
N ALA A 85 24.55 -12.82 -5.59
CA ALA A 85 24.37 -14.22 -5.29
C ALA A 85 22.88 -14.61 -5.30
N GLU A 86 22.55 -15.70 -5.97
CA GLU A 86 21.22 -16.29 -5.93
C GLU A 86 20.93 -16.85 -4.53
N LEU A 87 19.67 -16.89 -4.15
CA LEU A 87 19.24 -17.59 -2.96
C LEU A 87 19.25 -19.10 -3.21
N SER A 88 19.71 -19.85 -2.21
CA SER A 88 19.63 -21.30 -2.26
C SER A 88 18.17 -21.79 -2.21
N GLU A 89 17.90 -23.01 -2.65
CA GLU A 89 16.54 -23.58 -2.53
C GLU A 89 16.01 -23.64 -1.07
N PRO A 90 16.84 -23.92 -0.05
CA PRO A 90 16.41 -23.77 1.34
C PRO A 90 16.06 -22.32 1.72
N ASP A 91 16.78 -21.31 1.19
CA ASP A 91 16.45 -19.90 1.43
C ASP A 91 15.14 -19.52 0.77
N TRP A 92 14.93 -19.95 -0.47
CA TRP A 92 13.67 -19.77 -1.18
C TRP A 92 12.49 -20.42 -0.42
N THR A 93 12.69 -21.62 0.10
CA THR A 93 11.67 -22.29 0.91
C THR A 93 11.30 -21.45 2.13
N ARG A 94 12.29 -20.96 2.88
CA ARG A 94 12.04 -20.07 4.03
C ARG A 94 11.37 -18.76 3.64
N LEU A 95 11.78 -18.15 2.51
CA LEU A 95 11.18 -16.92 2.01
C LEU A 95 9.71 -17.14 1.64
N PHE A 96 9.39 -18.20 0.92
CA PHE A 96 8.02 -18.54 0.55
C PHE A 96 7.13 -18.80 1.77
N ASP A 97 7.65 -19.47 2.79
CA ASP A 97 6.94 -19.67 4.05
C ASP A 97 6.60 -18.32 4.71
N ARG A 98 7.50 -17.34 4.67
CA ARG A 98 7.25 -16.00 5.18
C ARG A 98 6.25 -15.22 4.34
N ILE A 99 6.29 -15.32 3.02
CA ILE A 99 5.32 -14.68 2.14
C ILE A 99 3.93 -15.31 2.37
N ALA A 100 3.83 -16.65 2.35
CA ALA A 100 2.57 -17.37 2.52
C ALA A 100 1.95 -17.20 3.91
N SER A 101 2.76 -16.96 4.95
CA SER A 101 2.27 -16.77 6.32
C SER A 101 1.37 -15.53 6.50
N ARG A 102 1.38 -14.59 5.55
CA ARG A 102 0.58 -13.36 5.58
C ARG A 102 0.07 -13.03 4.18
N ALA A 103 -1.24 -13.09 3.99
CA ALA A 103 -1.88 -12.75 2.71
C ALA A 103 -1.50 -11.34 2.20
N GLY A 104 -1.24 -10.39 3.09
CA GLY A 104 -0.79 -9.04 2.75
C GLY A 104 0.57 -8.99 2.06
N HIS A 105 1.49 -9.91 2.35
CA HIS A 105 2.81 -9.95 1.69
C HIS A 105 2.70 -10.33 0.22
N LEU A 106 1.88 -11.33 -0.08
CA LEU A 106 1.63 -11.76 -1.46
C LEU A 106 0.93 -10.65 -2.24
N ALA A 107 -0.13 -10.06 -1.67
CA ALA A 107 -0.85 -8.96 -2.31
C ALA A 107 0.07 -7.78 -2.63
N ALA A 108 0.91 -7.35 -1.68
CA ALA A 108 1.84 -6.25 -1.89
C ALA A 108 2.85 -6.54 -3.01
N LEU A 109 3.45 -7.74 -3.04
CA LEU A 109 4.37 -8.12 -4.11
C LEU A 109 3.71 -8.14 -5.50
N LEU A 110 2.45 -8.58 -5.59
CA LEU A 110 1.68 -8.55 -6.83
C LEU A 110 1.33 -7.10 -7.25
N ASP A 111 1.14 -6.21 -6.28
CA ASP A 111 0.95 -4.76 -6.49
C ASP A 111 2.26 -4.00 -6.72
N ARG A 112 3.36 -4.71 -6.94
CA ARG A 112 4.70 -4.13 -7.15
C ARG A 112 5.21 -3.31 -5.96
N ASP A 113 4.86 -3.72 -4.76
CA ASP A 113 5.36 -3.13 -3.51
C ASP A 113 6.13 -4.18 -2.70
N MET A 114 7.11 -3.72 -1.92
CA MET A 114 7.90 -4.57 -1.03
C MET A 114 7.71 -4.14 0.42
N PRO A 115 6.91 -4.86 1.19
CA PRO A 115 6.68 -4.53 2.60
C PRO A 115 7.96 -4.64 3.44
N HIS A 116 8.20 -3.66 4.29
CA HIS A 116 9.34 -3.68 5.22
C HIS A 116 9.32 -4.91 6.14
N ASP A 117 8.13 -5.28 6.61
CA ASP A 117 7.95 -6.42 7.52
C ASP A 117 8.20 -7.78 6.83
N LEU A 118 8.00 -7.87 5.51
CA LEU A 118 8.40 -9.05 4.75
C LEU A 118 9.92 -9.23 4.76
N VAL A 119 10.67 -8.15 4.47
CA VAL A 119 12.13 -8.19 4.43
C VAL A 119 12.71 -8.44 5.83
N ALA A 120 12.11 -7.83 6.86
CA ALA A 120 12.49 -8.10 8.25
C ALA A 120 12.25 -9.57 8.63
N ALA A 121 11.07 -10.12 8.32
CA ALA A 121 10.72 -11.52 8.60
C ALA A 121 11.58 -12.51 7.80
N ALA A 122 12.00 -12.17 6.58
CA ALA A 122 12.97 -12.95 5.82
C ALA A 122 14.35 -12.93 6.50
N GLY A 123 14.80 -11.74 6.94
CA GLY A 123 16.05 -11.59 7.69
C GLY A 123 16.07 -12.39 8.99
N ASP A 124 14.98 -12.38 9.76
CA ASP A 124 14.82 -13.19 10.98
C ASP A 124 14.88 -14.71 10.67
N ALA A 125 14.53 -15.11 9.46
CA ALA A 125 14.65 -16.48 8.98
C ALA A 125 16.03 -16.78 8.35
N GLY A 126 16.98 -15.84 8.43
CA GLY A 126 18.31 -15.97 7.85
C GLY A 126 18.36 -15.80 6.32
N VAL A 127 17.36 -15.14 5.73
CA VAL A 127 17.30 -14.86 4.29
C VAL A 127 17.50 -13.37 4.04
N HIS A 128 18.67 -13.01 3.53
CA HIS A 128 18.99 -11.62 3.18
C HIS A 128 18.55 -11.33 1.75
N LEU A 129 17.32 -10.79 1.63
CA LEU A 129 16.71 -10.51 0.33
C LEU A 129 17.38 -9.33 -0.39
N LEU A 130 17.60 -8.23 0.31
CA LEU A 130 18.31 -7.05 -0.19
C LEU A 130 19.84 -7.25 -0.11
N PRO A 131 20.59 -6.70 -1.06
CA PRO A 131 22.05 -6.72 -0.97
C PRO A 131 22.54 -5.83 0.18
N GLY A 132 23.56 -6.30 0.89
CA GLY A 132 24.34 -5.52 1.83
C GLY A 132 25.68 -5.08 1.22
N ILE A 133 26.56 -4.54 2.08
CA ILE A 133 27.91 -4.11 1.68
C ILE A 133 28.69 -5.32 1.16
N GLY A 134 29.24 -5.22 -0.07
CA GLY A 134 30.05 -6.27 -0.68
C GLY A 134 29.26 -7.40 -1.35
N ASP A 135 27.92 -7.38 -1.31
CA ASP A 135 27.10 -8.40 -1.99
C ASP A 135 26.95 -8.17 -3.49
N LEU A 136 27.15 -6.93 -3.94
CA LEU A 136 27.13 -6.58 -5.36
C LEU A 136 28.54 -6.65 -5.92
N ASP A 137 28.74 -7.54 -6.90
CA ASP A 137 30.03 -7.73 -7.60
C ASP A 137 29.95 -7.09 -8.99
N PRO A 138 30.59 -5.90 -9.17
CA PRO A 138 30.61 -5.19 -10.45
C PRO A 138 31.70 -5.73 -11.37
N GLU A 139 31.35 -6.08 -12.61
CA GLU A 139 32.27 -6.43 -13.68
C GLU A 139 32.11 -5.48 -14.88
N CYS A 140 33.22 -5.07 -15.47
CA CYS A 140 33.23 -4.24 -16.67
C CYS A 140 34.49 -4.51 -17.50
N ASP A 141 34.35 -4.54 -18.83
CA ASP A 141 35.48 -4.74 -19.75
C ASP A 141 36.22 -3.43 -20.08
N CYS A 142 35.94 -2.33 -19.39
CA CYS A 142 36.66 -1.08 -19.55
C CYS A 142 38.12 -1.21 -19.00
N PRO A 143 39.06 -0.37 -19.51
CA PRO A 143 40.47 -0.43 -19.06
C PRO A 143 40.71 0.09 -17.64
N GLY A 144 39.69 0.58 -16.97
CA GLY A 144 39.74 1.03 -15.55
C GLY A 144 39.91 -0.18 -14.64
N TRP A 145 40.65 0.00 -13.54
CA TRP A 145 40.84 -1.03 -12.50
C TRP A 145 40.01 -0.74 -11.23
N GLU A 146 39.41 0.44 -11.14
CA GLU A 146 38.60 0.79 -10.01
C GLU A 146 37.24 0.07 -10.07
N LEU A 147 36.82 -0.50 -8.95
CA LEU A 147 35.53 -1.16 -8.79
C LEU A 147 34.73 -0.49 -7.64
N PRO A 148 33.47 -0.08 -7.89
CA PRO A 148 32.83 -0.01 -9.21
C PRO A 148 33.44 1.10 -10.07
N CYS A 149 33.68 0.81 -11.35
CA CYS A 149 33.98 1.86 -12.32
C CYS A 149 32.75 2.70 -12.64
N ARG A 150 32.91 3.82 -13.37
CA ARG A 150 31.80 4.70 -13.77
C ARG A 150 30.67 3.97 -14.54
N HIS A 151 31.00 2.94 -15.32
CA HIS A 151 30.02 2.20 -16.11
C HIS A 151 29.21 1.26 -15.23
N ALA A 152 29.86 0.51 -14.33
CA ALA A 152 29.17 -0.33 -13.36
C ALA A 152 28.29 0.51 -12.40
N ALA A 153 28.80 1.64 -11.95
CA ALA A 153 28.02 2.58 -11.15
C ALA A 153 26.81 3.12 -11.94
N ALA A 154 26.97 3.45 -13.26
CA ALA A 154 25.86 3.90 -14.10
C ALA A 154 24.77 2.83 -14.24
N LEU A 155 25.16 1.58 -14.48
CA LEU A 155 24.23 0.45 -14.53
C LEU A 155 23.50 0.28 -13.19
N SER A 156 24.19 0.37 -12.05
CA SER A 156 23.58 0.27 -10.72
C SER A 156 22.55 1.38 -10.47
N PHE A 157 22.86 2.62 -10.87
CA PHE A 157 21.91 3.73 -10.77
C PHE A 157 20.66 3.48 -11.60
N GLN A 158 20.77 2.98 -12.83
CA GLN A 158 19.57 2.67 -13.63
C GLN A 158 18.85 1.41 -13.17
N ALA A 159 19.55 0.41 -12.61
CA ALA A 159 18.94 -0.74 -11.97
C ALA A 159 18.01 -0.31 -10.82
N SER A 160 18.36 0.72 -10.06
CA SER A 160 17.48 1.23 -9.02
C SER A 160 16.14 1.75 -9.55
N TRP A 161 16.07 2.24 -10.79
CA TRP A 161 14.80 2.65 -11.42
C TRP A 161 13.93 1.44 -11.79
N LEU A 162 14.56 0.34 -12.23
CA LEU A 162 13.86 -0.92 -12.48
C LEU A 162 13.26 -1.46 -11.17
N LEU A 163 14.05 -1.42 -10.10
CA LEU A 163 13.62 -1.86 -8.77
C LEU A 163 12.51 -0.97 -8.20
N ASP A 164 12.57 0.34 -8.43
CA ASP A 164 11.50 1.27 -8.04
C ASP A 164 10.16 0.97 -8.74
N ALA A 165 10.23 0.48 -9.98
CA ALA A 165 9.05 0.14 -10.77
C ALA A 165 8.52 -1.26 -10.45
N ASP A 166 9.42 -2.20 -10.11
CA ASP A 166 9.07 -3.61 -9.93
C ASP A 166 10.04 -4.33 -8.99
N PRO A 167 9.68 -4.60 -7.73
CA PRO A 167 10.52 -5.33 -6.80
C PRO A 167 10.79 -6.79 -7.22
N LEU A 168 9.97 -7.37 -8.11
CA LEU A 168 10.19 -8.73 -8.63
C LEU A 168 11.44 -8.83 -9.50
N VAL A 169 11.98 -7.71 -9.97
CA VAL A 169 13.31 -7.65 -10.61
C VAL A 169 14.40 -8.13 -9.65
N LEU A 170 14.32 -7.75 -8.37
CA LEU A 170 15.26 -8.23 -7.35
C LEU A 170 15.08 -9.73 -7.10
N LEU A 171 13.86 -10.22 -7.04
CA LEU A 171 13.59 -11.66 -6.85
C LEU A 171 14.09 -12.48 -8.04
N LEU A 172 13.98 -11.95 -9.26
CA LEU A 172 14.59 -12.59 -10.44
C LEU A 172 16.11 -12.66 -10.32
N MET A 173 16.75 -11.57 -9.90
CA MET A 173 18.19 -11.60 -9.63
C MET A 173 18.58 -12.59 -8.52
N ARG A 174 17.70 -12.78 -7.52
CA ARG A 174 17.89 -13.78 -6.46
C ARG A 174 17.59 -15.21 -6.91
N GLY A 175 17.15 -15.43 -8.16
CA GLY A 175 17.07 -16.76 -8.76
C GLY A 175 15.71 -17.20 -9.26
N LYS A 176 14.59 -16.51 -8.91
CA LYS A 176 13.25 -16.93 -9.32
C LYS A 176 12.46 -15.82 -9.98
N GLY A 177 11.86 -16.17 -11.14
CA GLY A 177 10.99 -15.27 -11.89
C GLY A 177 9.56 -15.15 -11.31
N GLU A 178 8.82 -14.16 -11.78
CA GLU A 178 7.46 -13.86 -11.32
C GLU A 178 6.51 -15.06 -11.41
N ARG A 179 6.52 -15.78 -12.55
CA ARG A 179 5.67 -16.94 -12.76
C ARG A 179 5.98 -18.06 -11.76
N GLU A 180 7.25 -18.38 -11.58
CA GLU A 180 7.71 -19.41 -10.67
C GLU A 180 7.35 -19.09 -9.21
N ILE A 181 7.50 -17.81 -8.82
CA ILE A 181 7.09 -17.31 -7.51
C ILE A 181 5.59 -17.46 -7.34
N ARG A 182 4.80 -17.07 -8.34
CA ARG A 182 3.34 -17.17 -8.29
C ARG A 182 2.87 -18.62 -8.18
N GLU A 183 3.37 -19.50 -9.04
CA GLU A 183 3.03 -20.93 -9.04
C GLU A 183 3.37 -21.59 -7.70
N GLU A 184 4.50 -21.23 -7.09
CA GLU A 184 4.90 -21.76 -5.79
C GLU A 184 4.00 -21.26 -4.68
N LEU A 185 3.67 -19.96 -4.68
CA LEU A 185 2.78 -19.38 -3.69
C LEU A 185 1.34 -19.89 -3.84
N GLU A 186 0.86 -20.06 -5.07
CA GLU A 186 -0.44 -20.69 -5.33
C GLU A 186 -0.50 -22.13 -4.79
N ARG A 187 0.58 -22.91 -4.99
CA ARG A 187 0.68 -24.27 -4.40
C ARG A 187 0.62 -24.26 -2.89
N ARG A 188 1.28 -23.30 -2.23
CA ARG A 188 1.32 -23.18 -0.76
C ARG A 188 0.04 -22.60 -0.16
N THR A 189 -0.68 -21.80 -0.94
CA THR A 189 -1.96 -21.20 -0.52
C THR A 189 -3.16 -21.95 -1.07
N ALA A 190 -2.96 -22.95 -1.95
CA ALA A 190 -4.03 -23.80 -2.44
C ALA A 190 -4.70 -24.53 -1.26
N PRO A 191 -6.03 -24.55 -1.19
CA PRO A 191 -6.72 -25.37 -0.19
C PRO A 191 -6.39 -26.86 -0.45
N GLY A 192 -5.47 -27.42 0.33
CA GLY A 192 -5.04 -28.82 0.19
C GLY A 192 -3.53 -29.07 0.28
N ALA A 193 -2.68 -28.05 0.32
CA ALA A 193 -1.28 -28.23 0.66
C ALA A 193 -1.16 -28.57 2.15
N ASP A 194 -0.59 -29.72 2.46
CA ASP A 194 -0.40 -30.34 3.77
C ASP A 194 0.12 -29.42 4.90
N LEU A 195 -0.67 -28.43 5.26
CA LEU A 195 -0.86 -28.13 6.65
C LEU A 195 -2.00 -29.06 7.07
N ALA A 196 -1.78 -29.95 8.00
CA ALA A 196 -2.84 -30.63 8.71
C ALA A 196 -3.66 -29.59 9.49
N VAL A 197 -4.34 -28.71 8.75
CA VAL A 197 -5.54 -28.06 9.22
C VAL A 197 -6.54 -29.18 9.21
N GLU A 198 -6.80 -29.78 10.39
CA GLU A 198 -8.01 -30.54 10.60
C GLU A 198 -9.12 -29.84 9.84
N ASP A 199 -9.76 -30.56 8.93
CA ASP A 199 -10.90 -30.11 8.14
C ASP A 199 -12.03 -29.73 9.13
N ARG A 200 -11.86 -28.51 9.68
CA ARG A 200 -12.93 -27.83 10.38
C ARG A 200 -13.73 -27.16 9.29
N THR A 201 -14.70 -27.89 8.76
CA THR A 201 -15.94 -27.28 8.26
C THR A 201 -16.17 -26.04 9.12
N PRO A 202 -16.47 -24.85 8.55
CA PRO A 202 -16.84 -23.69 9.35
C PRO A 202 -18.03 -24.14 10.22
N GLY A 203 -17.70 -24.65 11.39
CA GLY A 203 -18.70 -24.89 12.43
C GLY A 203 -19.29 -23.54 12.73
N GLU A 204 -20.56 -23.49 13.09
CA GLU A 204 -21.17 -22.30 13.64
C GLU A 204 -20.12 -21.55 14.47
N LEU A 205 -19.86 -20.30 14.11
CA LEU A 205 -18.93 -19.45 14.87
C LEU A 205 -19.33 -19.59 16.34
N PRO A 206 -18.41 -19.97 17.23
CA PRO A 206 -18.74 -20.08 18.64
C PRO A 206 -19.39 -18.79 19.09
N ASP A 207 -20.45 -18.87 19.87
CA ASP A 207 -21.07 -17.68 20.46
C ASP A 207 -20.02 -16.92 21.26
N LEU A 208 -19.43 -15.89 20.63
CA LEU A 208 -18.40 -15.06 21.22
C LEU A 208 -19.00 -13.99 22.15
N ALA A 209 -20.33 -13.92 22.30
CA ALA A 209 -20.97 -12.97 23.21
C ALA A 209 -20.58 -13.19 24.68
N GLY A 210 -20.13 -14.39 25.03
CA GLY A 210 -19.61 -14.75 26.35
C GLY A 210 -18.08 -14.83 26.44
N PHE A 211 -17.35 -14.68 25.33
CA PHE A 211 -15.88 -14.80 25.33
C PHE A 211 -15.28 -13.52 25.92
N ARG A 212 -14.89 -13.60 27.17
CA ARG A 212 -13.98 -12.63 27.79
C ARG A 212 -12.57 -13.16 27.62
N PRO A 213 -11.69 -12.46 26.87
CA PRO A 213 -10.29 -12.86 26.83
C PRO A 213 -9.75 -12.81 28.27
N SER A 214 -9.25 -13.93 28.74
CA SER A 214 -8.59 -14.03 30.04
C SER A 214 -7.28 -13.24 29.96
N GLY A 215 -7.32 -11.97 30.42
CA GLY A 215 -6.18 -11.09 30.52
C GLY A 215 -5.63 -10.66 29.16
N ALA A 216 -5.92 -9.41 28.76
CA ALA A 216 -5.10 -8.78 27.73
C ALA A 216 -3.62 -8.84 28.20
N PRO A 217 -2.67 -9.25 27.35
CA PRO A 217 -1.26 -9.23 27.72
C PRO A 217 -0.91 -7.81 28.17
N SER A 218 -0.29 -7.68 29.34
CA SER A 218 0.22 -6.39 29.79
C SER A 218 1.32 -5.95 28.84
N ILE A 219 0.98 -5.07 27.91
CA ILE A 219 1.95 -4.49 26.99
C ILE A 219 2.61 -3.33 27.73
N PRO A 220 3.95 -3.34 27.93
CA PRO A 220 4.62 -2.22 28.56
C PRO A 220 4.40 -0.95 27.76
N ALA A 221 4.14 0.16 28.44
CA ALA A 221 3.94 1.46 27.81
C ALA A 221 5.20 1.83 26.99
N ALA A 222 5.00 2.10 25.70
CA ALA A 222 6.06 2.63 24.85
C ALA A 222 6.16 4.15 25.02
N PRO A 223 7.35 4.77 24.91
CA PRO A 223 7.47 6.22 24.99
C PRO A 223 6.52 6.93 24.03
N GLY A 224 5.66 7.79 24.57
CA GLY A 224 4.69 8.56 23.78
C GLY A 224 3.38 7.82 23.38
N VAL A 225 3.20 6.55 23.76
CA VAL A 225 1.97 5.79 23.50
C VAL A 225 1.31 5.40 24.83
N PRO A 226 0.12 5.92 25.16
CA PRO A 226 -0.62 5.52 26.35
C PRO A 226 -0.96 4.03 26.30
N ALA A 227 -0.92 3.34 27.45
CA ALA A 227 -1.28 1.93 27.55
C ALA A 227 -2.73 1.65 27.06
N GLU A 228 -3.63 2.60 27.31
CA GLU A 228 -5.03 2.54 26.86
C GLU A 228 -5.16 2.49 25.32
N ALA A 229 -4.23 3.10 24.59
CA ALA A 229 -4.28 3.11 23.12
C ALA A 229 -4.13 1.71 22.53
N PHE A 230 -3.33 0.84 23.16
CA PHE A 230 -3.19 -0.56 22.72
C PHE A 230 -4.48 -1.36 22.96
N ALA A 231 -5.13 -1.14 24.11
CA ALA A 231 -6.39 -1.81 24.40
C ALA A 231 -7.48 -1.41 23.41
N LEU A 232 -7.56 -0.11 23.06
CA LEU A 232 -8.50 0.43 22.08
C LEU A 232 -8.24 -0.14 20.68
N LEU A 233 -6.99 -0.13 20.23
CA LEU A 233 -6.61 -0.70 18.93
C LEU A 233 -6.88 -2.20 18.85
N ALA A 234 -6.63 -2.94 19.93
CA ALA A 234 -6.92 -4.36 20.01
C ALA A 234 -8.43 -4.65 19.94
N ALA A 235 -9.26 -3.85 20.64
CA ALA A 235 -10.72 -3.96 20.60
C ALA A 235 -11.26 -3.67 19.21
N HIS A 236 -10.79 -2.60 18.55
CA HIS A 236 -11.18 -2.24 17.20
C HIS A 236 -10.76 -3.33 16.18
N ALA A 237 -9.51 -3.80 16.25
CA ALA A 237 -9.02 -4.89 15.40
C ALA A 237 -9.84 -6.18 15.58
N ALA A 238 -10.23 -6.51 16.80
CA ALA A 238 -11.09 -7.67 17.09
C ALA A 238 -12.50 -7.49 16.50
N ALA A 239 -13.07 -6.28 16.54
CA ALA A 239 -14.36 -5.99 15.93
C ALA A 239 -14.30 -6.11 14.40
N GLN A 240 -13.26 -5.57 13.76
CA GLN A 240 -13.04 -5.70 12.33
C GLN A 240 -12.83 -7.17 11.91
N ALA A 241 -12.03 -7.91 12.67
CA ALA A 241 -11.82 -9.34 12.40
C ALA A 241 -13.13 -10.14 12.47
N ARG A 242 -14.02 -9.85 13.43
CA ARG A 242 -15.34 -10.48 13.50
C ARG A 242 -16.22 -10.16 12.29
N ALA A 243 -16.24 -8.90 11.84
CA ALA A 243 -16.98 -8.48 10.65
C ALA A 243 -16.48 -9.23 9.40
N MET A 244 -15.15 -9.34 9.24
CA MET A 244 -14.53 -10.10 8.15
C MET A 244 -14.87 -11.60 8.22
N LEU A 245 -14.86 -12.21 9.39
CA LEU A 245 -15.28 -13.59 9.59
C LEU A 245 -16.77 -13.82 9.29
N ALA A 246 -17.60 -12.79 9.50
CA ALA A 246 -19.01 -12.79 9.11
C ALA A 246 -19.24 -12.55 7.60
N GLY A 247 -18.14 -12.44 6.80
CA GLY A 247 -18.21 -12.26 5.35
C GLY A 247 -18.21 -10.80 4.90
N GLU A 248 -18.04 -9.83 5.81
CA GLU A 248 -17.88 -8.45 5.43
C GLU A 248 -16.45 -8.18 4.91
N PRO A 249 -16.29 -7.56 3.73
CA PRO A 249 -14.96 -7.24 3.23
C PRO A 249 -14.32 -6.14 4.10
N TRP A 250 -13.01 -6.18 4.23
CA TRP A 250 -12.28 -5.09 4.88
C TRP A 250 -12.61 -3.74 4.22
N PRO A 251 -13.04 -2.72 5.00
CA PRO A 251 -13.57 -1.47 4.46
C PRO A 251 -12.48 -0.56 3.83
N GLY A 252 -11.22 -0.92 3.97
CA GLY A 252 -10.07 -0.11 3.55
C GLY A 252 -9.61 0.88 4.60
N ARG A 253 -8.35 1.29 4.52
CA ARG A 253 -7.65 2.09 5.55
C ARG A 253 -8.40 3.37 5.96
N ARG A 254 -8.94 4.12 4.99
CA ARG A 254 -9.66 5.37 5.29
C ARG A 254 -10.90 5.12 6.16
N HIS A 255 -11.71 4.14 5.80
CA HIS A 255 -12.93 3.80 6.55
C HIS A 255 -12.59 3.25 7.94
N ASP A 256 -11.56 2.43 8.03
CA ASP A 256 -11.04 1.88 9.28
C ASP A 256 -10.55 2.99 10.22
N THR A 257 -9.77 3.95 9.70
CA THR A 257 -9.31 5.12 10.46
C THR A 257 -10.47 5.99 10.96
N LEU A 258 -11.49 6.24 10.11
CA LEU A 258 -12.66 7.03 10.49
C LEU A 258 -13.52 6.26 11.50
N GLY A 259 -13.68 4.96 11.35
CA GLY A 259 -14.34 4.08 12.31
C GLY A 259 -13.70 4.15 13.70
N LEU A 260 -12.37 4.01 13.72
CA LEU A 260 -11.58 4.12 14.97
C LEU A 260 -11.72 5.50 15.61
N ALA A 261 -11.66 6.58 14.81
CA ALA A 261 -11.83 7.94 15.33
C ALA A 261 -13.24 8.21 15.88
N ALA A 262 -14.26 7.64 15.25
CA ALA A 262 -15.65 7.76 15.68
C ALA A 262 -15.94 6.95 16.96
N GLU A 263 -15.37 5.75 17.06
CA GLU A 263 -15.51 4.86 18.22
C GLU A 263 -14.73 5.40 19.43
N PHE A 264 -13.56 6.01 19.19
CA PHE A 264 -12.66 6.49 20.25
C PHE A 264 -12.28 7.97 20.05
N PRO A 265 -13.16 8.92 20.37
CA PRO A 265 -12.91 10.35 20.15
C PRO A 265 -11.63 10.87 20.82
N ALA A 266 -11.21 10.26 21.93
CA ALA A 266 -9.98 10.64 22.64
C ALA A 266 -8.70 10.47 21.81
N VAL A 267 -8.71 9.64 20.77
CA VAL A 267 -7.56 9.41 19.88
C VAL A 267 -7.76 10.03 18.50
N ALA A 268 -8.92 10.60 18.22
CA ALA A 268 -9.27 11.13 16.90
C ALA A 268 -8.26 12.16 16.39
N SER A 269 -7.83 13.10 17.24
CA SER A 269 -6.84 14.12 16.91
C SER A 269 -5.44 13.57 16.56
N ARG A 270 -5.16 12.33 16.92
CA ARG A 270 -3.89 11.64 16.56
C ARG A 270 -4.00 10.89 15.23
N LEU A 271 -5.22 10.63 14.76
CA LEU A 271 -5.51 9.91 13.53
C LEU A 271 -5.63 10.83 12.32
N GLY A 272 -6.01 12.10 12.56
CA GLY A 272 -6.11 13.13 11.53
C GLY A 272 -6.49 14.48 12.11
N GLU A 273 -6.29 15.54 11.34
CA GLU A 273 -6.53 16.92 11.74
C GLU A 273 -7.26 17.69 10.65
N GLY A 274 -7.92 18.76 11.05
CA GLY A 274 -8.60 19.73 10.19
C GLY A 274 -10.05 19.41 9.88
N ALA A 275 -10.79 20.46 9.46
CA ALA A 275 -12.23 20.43 9.24
C ALA A 275 -12.72 19.31 8.31
N GLY A 276 -11.92 18.95 7.30
CA GLY A 276 -12.24 17.85 6.39
C GLY A 276 -12.25 16.48 7.06
N PHE A 277 -11.29 16.22 7.95
CA PHE A 277 -11.23 14.98 8.74
C PHE A 277 -12.36 14.93 9.77
N GLU A 278 -12.57 16.02 10.50
CA GLU A 278 -13.63 16.12 11.52
C GLU A 278 -15.03 15.92 10.91
N ARG A 279 -15.30 16.50 9.74
CA ARG A 279 -16.56 16.27 9.00
C ARG A 279 -16.72 14.81 8.55
N ALA A 280 -15.64 14.18 8.12
CA ALA A 280 -15.68 12.78 7.73
C ALA A 280 -15.94 11.87 8.94
N VAL A 281 -15.35 12.16 10.11
CA VAL A 281 -15.63 11.46 11.38
C VAL A 281 -17.09 11.67 11.79
N ALA A 282 -17.63 12.89 11.73
CA ALA A 282 -19.02 13.17 12.03
C ALA A 282 -19.99 12.42 11.09
N ALA A 283 -19.70 12.43 9.77
CA ALA A 283 -20.49 11.68 8.79
C ALA A 283 -20.47 10.17 9.05
N TRP A 284 -19.32 9.64 9.45
CA TRP A 284 -19.18 8.24 9.83
C TRP A 284 -19.93 7.92 11.12
N THR A 285 -19.82 8.76 12.13
CA THR A 285 -20.51 8.57 13.43
C THR A 285 -22.02 8.49 13.26
N HIS A 286 -22.60 9.35 12.41
CA HIS A 286 -24.04 9.39 12.20
C HIS A 286 -24.57 8.36 11.20
N GLY A 287 -23.84 8.09 10.13
CA GLY A 287 -24.35 7.30 9.02
C GLY A 287 -23.42 6.18 8.53
N GLY A 288 -22.31 5.93 9.22
CA GLY A 288 -21.35 4.91 8.82
C GLY A 288 -20.84 5.15 7.40
N ARG A 289 -20.65 4.05 6.65
CA ARG A 289 -20.22 4.10 5.26
C ARG A 289 -21.14 4.92 4.35
N ALA A 290 -22.48 4.82 4.54
CA ALA A 290 -23.42 5.57 3.74
C ALA A 290 -23.33 7.08 4.01
N GLY A 291 -23.14 7.49 5.27
CA GLY A 291 -22.89 8.88 5.66
C GLY A 291 -21.65 9.47 4.97
N LEU A 292 -20.57 8.69 4.89
CA LEU A 292 -19.36 9.11 4.20
C LEU A 292 -19.57 9.20 2.67
N GLU A 293 -20.29 8.26 2.07
CA GLU A 293 -20.59 8.29 0.63
C GLU A 293 -21.37 9.56 0.24
N VAL A 294 -22.36 9.98 1.02
CA VAL A 294 -23.12 11.21 0.72
C VAL A 294 -22.34 12.49 1.02
N LEU A 295 -21.34 12.43 1.89
CA LEU A 295 -20.42 13.54 2.11
C LEU A 295 -19.51 13.73 0.88
N ASP A 296 -18.90 12.64 0.39
CA ASP A 296 -17.83 12.66 -0.62
C ASP A 296 -18.35 12.70 -2.05
N SER A 297 -19.49 12.03 -2.33
CA SER A 297 -19.89 11.71 -3.72
C SER A 297 -21.35 12.05 -4.00
N PRO A 298 -21.63 13.23 -4.56
CA PRO A 298 -22.97 13.54 -5.02
C PRO A 298 -23.36 12.65 -6.21
N TRP A 299 -24.62 12.18 -6.21
CA TRP A 299 -25.15 11.32 -7.27
C TRP A 299 -26.57 11.78 -7.68
N THR A 300 -27.06 11.34 -8.82
CA THR A 300 -28.38 11.73 -9.31
C THR A 300 -29.41 10.64 -8.98
N PRO A 301 -30.34 10.89 -8.06
CA PRO A 301 -31.40 9.95 -7.70
C PRO A 301 -32.43 9.78 -8.82
N PRO A 302 -33.22 8.68 -8.80
CA PRO A 302 -34.38 8.52 -9.66
C PRO A 302 -35.38 9.69 -9.47
N LYS A 303 -36.01 10.12 -10.55
CA LYS A 303 -37.01 11.23 -10.50
C LYS A 303 -38.14 10.99 -9.51
N ALA A 304 -38.55 9.72 -9.34
CA ALA A 304 -39.60 9.35 -8.39
C ALA A 304 -39.18 9.63 -6.94
N ALA A 305 -37.93 9.38 -6.55
CA ALA A 305 -37.42 9.66 -5.21
C ALA A 305 -37.40 11.17 -4.91
N LEU A 306 -36.99 11.97 -5.91
CA LEU A 306 -37.01 13.44 -5.77
C LEU A 306 -38.44 14.01 -5.71
N ALA A 307 -39.40 13.42 -6.46
CA ALA A 307 -40.81 13.82 -6.40
C ALA A 307 -41.44 13.49 -5.05
N ALA A 308 -41.14 12.30 -4.49
CA ALA A 308 -41.58 11.91 -3.15
C ALA A 308 -41.00 12.84 -2.08
N ALA A 309 -39.72 13.20 -2.18
CA ALA A 309 -39.09 14.14 -1.25
C ALA A 309 -39.72 15.55 -1.33
N ARG A 310 -40.01 16.05 -2.53
CA ARG A 310 -40.70 17.34 -2.70
C ARG A 310 -42.10 17.34 -2.05
N ALA A 311 -42.82 16.23 -2.22
CA ALA A 311 -44.13 16.10 -1.59
C ALA A 311 -44.05 16.05 -0.05
N ALA A 312 -43.05 15.34 0.49
CA ALA A 312 -42.82 15.27 1.94
C ALA A 312 -42.39 16.62 2.56
N LEU A 313 -41.78 17.50 1.78
CA LEU A 313 -41.28 18.80 2.24
C LEU A 313 -42.25 19.96 2.01
N ALA A 314 -43.31 19.76 1.21
CA ALA A 314 -44.21 20.83 0.79
C ALA A 314 -44.89 21.59 1.95
N ASP A 315 -45.12 20.90 3.09
CA ASP A 315 -45.83 21.45 4.23
C ASP A 315 -44.93 21.61 5.50
N VAL A 316 -43.61 21.40 5.36
CA VAL A 316 -42.69 21.29 6.49
C VAL A 316 -41.79 22.50 6.64
N THR A 317 -41.51 23.24 5.57
CA THR A 317 -40.61 24.39 5.59
C THR A 317 -41.22 25.60 4.89
N ASP A 318 -41.01 26.79 5.46
CA ASP A 318 -41.39 28.06 4.83
C ASP A 318 -40.40 28.47 3.72
N ASP A 319 -39.20 27.91 3.73
CA ASP A 319 -38.20 28.15 2.71
C ASP A 319 -38.44 27.23 1.48
N GLU A 320 -38.34 27.78 0.26
CA GLU A 320 -38.46 27.00 -0.96
C GLU A 320 -37.27 26.01 -1.09
N PRO A 321 -37.50 24.66 -1.06
CA PRO A 321 -36.42 23.70 -1.07
C PRO A 321 -35.70 23.64 -2.42
N VAL A 322 -34.40 23.86 -2.45
CA VAL A 322 -33.56 23.78 -3.64
C VAL A 322 -32.93 22.39 -3.77
N PHE A 323 -33.23 21.71 -4.87
CA PHE A 323 -32.69 20.38 -5.17
C PHE A 323 -31.51 20.45 -6.13
N ASP A 324 -30.38 19.93 -5.71
CA ASP A 324 -29.20 19.66 -6.55
C ASP A 324 -28.78 18.20 -6.37
N ARG A 325 -29.01 17.38 -7.43
CA ARG A 325 -28.75 15.94 -7.40
C ARG A 325 -29.43 15.27 -6.18
N ASN A 326 -28.61 14.59 -5.33
CA ASN A 326 -29.09 13.95 -4.10
C ASN A 326 -29.17 14.90 -2.89
N ARG A 327 -29.08 16.20 -3.09
CA ARG A 327 -29.09 17.22 -2.04
C ARG A 327 -30.36 18.06 -2.13
N CYS A 328 -30.94 18.34 -1.00
CA CYS A 328 -32.04 19.29 -0.85
C CYS A 328 -31.68 20.27 0.25
N THR A 329 -31.69 21.57 -0.09
CA THR A 329 -31.30 22.67 0.81
C THR A 329 -32.50 23.55 1.07
N ALA A 330 -32.78 23.84 2.35
CA ALA A 330 -33.78 24.81 2.82
C ALA A 330 -33.11 25.64 3.93
N GLY A 331 -32.86 26.93 3.65
CA GLY A 331 -32.15 27.80 4.58
C GLY A 331 -30.76 27.28 4.96
N GLU A 332 -30.52 27.14 6.27
CA GLU A 332 -29.25 26.62 6.83
C GLU A 332 -29.21 25.09 7.03
N VAL A 333 -30.25 24.40 6.56
CA VAL A 333 -30.32 22.94 6.63
C VAL A 333 -30.24 22.34 5.22
N GLN A 334 -29.46 21.29 5.09
CA GLN A 334 -29.39 20.49 3.86
C GLN A 334 -29.58 19.03 4.22
N VAL A 335 -30.41 18.31 3.46
CA VAL A 335 -30.53 16.86 3.56
C VAL A 335 -29.98 16.18 2.32
N ARG A 336 -29.26 15.08 2.49
CA ARG A 336 -28.61 14.35 1.41
C ARG A 336 -29.09 12.92 1.36
N LEU A 337 -29.61 12.51 0.22
CA LEU A 337 -30.13 11.16 -0.01
C LEU A 337 -28.99 10.18 -0.30
N ASP A 338 -28.93 9.09 0.44
CA ASP A 338 -28.04 7.97 0.15
C ASP A 338 -28.66 6.98 -0.87
N ARG A 339 -27.86 6.00 -1.32
CA ARG A 339 -28.29 4.98 -2.28
C ARG A 339 -29.26 3.94 -1.69
N ARG A 340 -29.48 3.95 -0.36
CA ARG A 340 -30.41 3.08 0.36
C ARG A 340 -31.74 3.78 0.63
N GLY A 341 -31.91 5.02 0.16
CA GLY A 341 -33.14 5.80 0.32
C GLY A 341 -33.28 6.51 1.65
N ARG A 342 -32.20 6.72 2.41
CA ARG A 342 -32.22 7.46 3.65
C ARG A 342 -31.62 8.85 3.47
N TRP A 343 -32.18 9.83 4.17
CA TRP A 343 -31.76 11.22 4.15
C TRP A 343 -30.88 11.54 5.34
N HIS A 344 -29.70 12.10 5.08
CA HIS A 344 -28.71 12.50 6.07
C HIS A 344 -28.76 14.00 6.28
N PRO A 345 -28.97 14.50 7.53
CA PRO A 345 -29.05 15.92 7.80
C PRO A 345 -27.66 16.58 7.85
N TYR A 346 -27.61 17.81 7.34
CA TYR A 346 -26.44 18.69 7.39
C TYR A 346 -26.87 20.08 7.83
N ARG A 347 -26.03 20.78 8.60
CA ARG A 347 -26.19 22.20 8.95
C ARG A 347 -25.05 23.02 8.38
N LEU A 348 -25.34 24.26 8.03
CA LEU A 348 -24.36 25.22 7.54
C LEU A 348 -23.65 25.86 8.74
N GLU A 349 -22.34 25.59 8.88
CA GLU A 349 -21.50 26.13 9.94
C GLU A 349 -20.24 26.71 9.33
N GLY A 350 -19.97 28.01 9.58
CA GLY A 350 -18.77 28.68 9.04
C GLY A 350 -18.66 28.67 7.51
N GLY A 351 -19.78 28.59 6.78
CA GLY A 351 -19.80 28.49 5.31
C GLY A 351 -19.63 27.07 4.75
N GLU A 352 -19.56 26.06 5.60
CA GLU A 352 -19.41 24.65 5.22
C GLU A 352 -20.55 23.79 5.78
N TRP A 353 -20.93 22.74 5.03
CA TRP A 353 -21.99 21.81 5.45
C TRP A 353 -21.44 20.72 6.36
N TRP A 354 -21.96 20.65 7.59
CA TRP A 354 -21.58 19.68 8.63
C TRP A 354 -22.67 18.64 8.84
N PRO A 355 -22.33 17.34 8.95
CA PRO A 355 -23.27 16.30 9.34
C PRO A 355 -23.89 16.62 10.71
N ALA A 356 -25.23 16.59 10.81
CA ALA A 356 -25.94 17.12 11.98
C ALA A 356 -26.76 16.07 12.76
N GLY A 357 -26.74 14.80 12.33
CA GLY A 357 -27.51 13.76 13.02
C GLY A 357 -27.63 12.46 12.23
N PRO A 358 -28.33 11.47 12.79
CA PRO A 358 -28.57 10.19 12.14
C PRO A 358 -29.47 10.35 10.91
N PRO A 359 -29.37 9.44 9.93
CA PRO A 359 -30.21 9.48 8.74
C PRO A 359 -31.62 8.98 9.00
N GLU A 360 -32.61 9.62 8.34
CA GLU A 360 -34.03 9.28 8.41
C GLU A 360 -34.56 8.87 7.02
N SER A 361 -35.69 8.10 7.02
CA SER A 361 -36.37 7.73 5.80
C SER A 361 -37.22 8.85 5.22
N ASP A 362 -37.71 9.72 6.06
CA ASP A 362 -38.54 10.89 5.72
C ASP A 362 -37.71 12.17 5.89
N PRO A 363 -37.47 12.94 4.80
CA PRO A 363 -36.76 14.20 4.90
C PRO A 363 -37.50 15.28 5.70
N GLY A 364 -38.81 15.17 5.82
CA GLY A 364 -39.65 16.10 6.61
C GLY A 364 -39.28 16.10 8.09
N LEU A 365 -38.85 14.96 8.63
CA LEU A 365 -38.42 14.85 10.04
C LEU A 365 -37.08 15.57 10.31
N LEU A 366 -36.35 15.95 9.30
CA LEU A 366 -35.01 16.53 9.39
C LEU A 366 -35.01 18.05 9.15
N LEU A 367 -36.10 18.60 8.58
CA LEU A 367 -36.22 20.02 8.20
C LEU A 367 -37.27 20.75 9.05
N GLY A 368 -37.99 20.02 9.91
CA GLY A 368 -39.01 20.55 10.81
C GLY A 368 -38.48 21.10 12.14
#